data_bbe9e4e6f899b9616d63553cede17990
#
_entry.id   bbe9e4e6f899b9616d63553cede17990
#
_cell.length_a   1.000
_cell.length_b   1.000
_cell.length_c   1.000
_cell.angle_alpha   90.00
_cell.angle_beta   90.00
_cell.angle_gamma   90.00
#
_symmetry.space_group_name_H-M   'P 1'
#
loop_
_entity.id
_entity.type
_entity.pdbx_description
1 polymer ?
#
loop_
_entity_poly.entity_id
_entity_poly.type
_entity_poly.pdbx_seq_one_letter_code
_entity_poly.pdbx_strand_id
1 'polypeptide(L)'
;MIGNIVQHMYLGLNEQIRASGYPRKSMLIIMTAVGINLILNPLFIFKFGWGIRGSAAATVISQFIAFLITASHFCSKSSFVRLRRSALHFDKKIVWAIISIGLAPFLVNICASMVAAFVNTALLRFGGSGSMDVVQGSNGNIGDIYVGAYGIANRVVLLLIMVIQGLNQGMQPIVGYNYGAKKYDRVRRALYTTIACGVAIASVGWVL
;
A
#
# COMPACT_ATOMS: atom_id res chain seq x y z
N MET A 1 13.63 11.52 -1.37
CA MET A 1 14.00 10.38 -2.22
C MET A 1 14.62 9.22 -1.44
N ILE A 2 15.59 9.45 -0.54
CA ILE A 2 16.25 8.38 0.26
C ILE A 2 15.22 7.57 1.10
N GLY A 3 14.22 8.23 1.69
CA GLY A 3 13.17 7.57 2.46
C GLY A 3 12.36 6.52 1.68
N ASN A 4 12.11 6.75 0.39
CA ASN A 4 11.36 5.80 -0.43
C ASN A 4 12.12 4.48 -0.64
N ILE A 5 13.45 4.53 -0.74
CA ILE A 5 14.27 3.31 -0.87
C ILE A 5 14.14 2.47 0.39
N VAL A 6 14.28 3.08 1.57
CA VAL A 6 14.13 2.40 2.86
C VAL A 6 12.73 1.81 3.01
N GLN A 7 11.70 2.56 2.61
CA GLN A 7 10.31 2.12 2.64
C GLN A 7 10.09 0.88 1.77
N HIS A 8 10.55 0.89 0.54
CA HIS A 8 10.36 -0.26 -0.36
C HIS A 8 11.14 -1.49 0.09
N MET A 9 12.36 -1.31 0.61
CA MET A 9 13.12 -2.41 1.20
C MET A 9 12.42 -3.01 2.42
N TYR A 10 11.93 -2.16 3.33
CA TYR A 10 11.16 -2.59 4.49
C TYR A 10 9.90 -3.35 4.11
N LEU A 11 9.07 -2.79 3.19
CA LEU A 11 7.84 -3.41 2.75
C LEU A 11 8.11 -4.75 2.05
N GLY A 12 9.09 -4.81 1.15
CA GLY A 12 9.45 -6.04 0.45
C GLY A 12 9.88 -7.16 1.39
N LEU A 13 10.73 -6.86 2.38
CA LEU A 13 11.12 -7.83 3.39
C LEU A 13 9.96 -8.25 4.29
N ASN A 14 9.07 -7.33 4.63
CA ASN A 14 7.90 -7.63 5.46
C ASN A 14 6.90 -8.54 4.73
N GLU A 15 6.70 -8.36 3.42
CA GLU A 15 5.91 -9.28 2.60
C GLU A 15 6.53 -10.69 2.58
N GLN A 16 7.86 -10.80 2.57
CA GLN A 16 8.54 -12.09 2.66
C GLN A 16 8.29 -12.79 4.00
N ILE A 17 8.28 -12.07 5.13
CA ILE A 17 7.92 -12.64 6.45
C ILE A 17 6.49 -13.18 6.42
N ARG A 18 5.56 -12.42 5.83
CA ARG A 18 4.16 -12.81 5.67
C ARG A 18 4.03 -14.08 4.82
N ALA A 19 4.69 -14.11 3.66
CA ALA A 19 4.72 -15.25 2.76
C ALA A 19 5.37 -16.50 3.38
N SER A 20 6.34 -16.31 4.30
CA SER A 20 7.01 -17.39 5.04
C SER A 20 6.15 -18.00 6.14
N GLY A 21 4.87 -17.60 6.30
CA GLY A 21 3.94 -18.17 7.26
C GLY A 21 3.95 -17.50 8.65
N TYR A 22 4.57 -16.33 8.78
CA TYR A 22 4.58 -15.55 10.03
C TYR A 22 3.79 -14.24 9.94
N PRO A 23 2.47 -14.27 9.56
CA PRO A 23 1.68 -13.06 9.36
C PRO A 23 1.53 -12.23 10.65
N ARG A 24 1.46 -12.87 11.82
CA ARG A 24 1.39 -12.18 13.12
C ARG A 24 2.64 -11.35 13.40
N LYS A 25 3.84 -11.86 13.07
CA LYS A 25 5.08 -11.11 13.23
C LYS A 25 5.16 -9.94 12.27
N SER A 26 4.77 -10.14 11.01
CA SER A 26 4.67 -9.07 10.01
C SER A 26 3.73 -7.95 10.51
N MET A 27 2.55 -8.30 11.03
CA MET A 27 1.61 -7.33 11.59
C MET A 27 2.20 -6.55 12.78
N LEU A 28 2.87 -7.25 13.72
CA LEU A 28 3.50 -6.60 14.87
C LEU A 28 4.59 -5.59 14.45
N ILE A 29 5.38 -5.92 13.43
CA ILE A 29 6.40 -5.02 12.90
C ILE A 29 5.76 -3.76 12.33
N ILE A 30 4.68 -3.91 11.54
CA ILE A 30 3.93 -2.77 10.98
C ILE A 30 3.35 -1.91 12.10
N MET A 31 2.70 -2.53 13.11
CA MET A 31 2.14 -1.81 14.26
C MET A 31 3.21 -1.07 15.05
N THR A 32 4.38 -1.66 15.22
CA THR A 32 5.52 -0.99 15.87
C THR A 32 5.99 0.21 15.06
N ALA A 33 6.10 0.09 13.73
CA ALA A 33 6.47 1.19 12.84
C ALA A 33 5.48 2.36 12.93
N VAL A 34 4.17 2.04 12.88
CA VAL A 34 3.10 3.04 13.00
C VAL A 34 3.10 3.68 14.39
N GLY A 35 3.27 2.89 15.46
CA GLY A 35 3.33 3.39 16.84
C GLY A 35 4.51 4.35 17.05
N ILE A 36 5.69 3.99 16.57
CA ILE A 36 6.88 4.87 16.63
C ILE A 36 6.61 6.16 15.83
N ASN A 37 6.06 6.05 14.62
CA ASN A 37 5.73 7.22 13.79
C ASN A 37 4.72 8.14 14.48
N LEU A 38 3.69 7.57 15.12
CA LEU A 38 2.65 8.32 15.85
C LEU A 38 3.23 9.12 17.02
N ILE A 39 4.27 8.61 17.68
CA ILE A 39 4.95 9.29 18.79
C ILE A 39 5.97 10.32 18.28
N LEU A 40 6.78 9.96 17.28
CA LEU A 40 7.82 10.83 16.74
C LEU A 40 7.24 12.02 15.97
N ASN A 41 6.13 11.85 15.29
CA ASN A 41 5.51 12.87 14.46
C ASN A 41 5.15 14.14 15.26
N PRO A 42 4.32 14.07 16.33
CA PRO A 42 4.03 15.23 17.16
C PRO A 42 5.28 15.77 17.89
N LEU A 43 6.21 14.89 18.30
CA LEU A 43 7.43 15.29 18.96
C LEU A 43 8.29 16.21 18.07
N PHE A 44 8.47 15.86 16.80
CA PHE A 44 9.29 16.63 15.87
C PHE A 44 8.58 17.89 15.36
N ILE A 45 7.25 17.83 15.21
CA ILE A 45 6.48 18.99 14.77
C ILE A 45 6.37 20.05 15.89
N PHE A 46 5.94 19.64 17.10
CA PHE A 46 5.62 20.58 18.17
C PHE A 46 6.80 20.88 19.08
N LYS A 47 7.59 19.88 19.50
CA LYS A 47 8.67 20.10 20.46
C LYS A 47 9.96 20.63 19.80
N PHE A 48 10.29 20.13 18.61
CA PHE A 48 11.46 20.59 17.86
C PHE A 48 11.16 21.71 16.87
N GLY A 49 9.90 22.01 16.60
CA GLY A 49 9.49 23.10 15.72
C GLY A 49 9.86 22.92 14.24
N TRP A 50 10.18 21.68 13.81
CA TRP A 50 10.63 21.40 12.45
C TRP A 50 9.51 21.37 11.41
N GLY A 51 8.25 21.49 11.83
CA GLY A 51 7.10 21.51 10.95
C GLY A 51 7.05 20.30 10.00
N ILE A 52 6.83 20.55 8.70
CA ILE A 52 6.73 19.50 7.68
C ILE A 52 8.01 18.67 7.54
N ARG A 53 9.19 19.28 7.72
CA ARG A 53 10.48 18.56 7.70
C ARG A 53 10.59 17.57 8.84
N GLY A 54 10.05 17.91 10.02
CA GLY A 54 10.00 17.03 11.19
C GLY A 54 9.12 15.78 10.93
N SER A 55 7.96 15.96 10.30
CA SER A 55 7.09 14.85 9.91
C SER A 55 7.78 13.90 8.94
N ALA A 56 8.47 14.43 7.93
CA ALA A 56 9.23 13.62 6.99
C ALA A 56 10.36 12.83 7.69
N ALA A 57 11.09 13.47 8.60
CA ALA A 57 12.15 12.82 9.39
C ALA A 57 11.59 11.71 10.28
N ALA A 58 10.47 11.95 10.98
CA ALA A 58 9.78 10.96 11.80
C ALA A 58 9.40 9.72 11.00
N THR A 59 8.87 9.92 9.78
CA THR A 59 8.49 8.83 8.89
C THR A 59 9.71 8.00 8.46
N VAL A 60 10.79 8.63 8.06
CA VAL A 60 12.01 7.92 7.64
C VAL A 60 12.63 7.15 8.79
N ILE A 61 12.70 7.74 9.99
CA ILE A 61 13.25 7.09 11.18
C ILE A 61 12.40 5.88 11.59
N SER A 62 11.08 6.01 11.64
CA SER A 62 10.20 4.89 12.00
C SER A 62 10.30 3.74 11.00
N GLN A 63 10.38 4.03 9.70
CA GLN A 63 10.58 3.03 8.66
C GLN A 63 11.96 2.38 8.73
N PHE A 64 12.99 3.14 9.07
CA PHE A 64 14.35 2.61 9.26
C PHE A 64 14.42 1.66 10.44
N ILE A 65 13.79 2.00 11.57
CA ILE A 65 13.68 1.10 12.73
C ILE A 65 12.93 -0.18 12.37
N ALA A 66 11.81 -0.05 11.65
CA ALA A 66 11.05 -1.21 11.17
C ALA A 66 11.87 -2.08 10.21
N PHE A 67 12.68 -1.47 9.33
CA PHE A 67 13.61 -2.18 8.47
C PHE A 67 14.65 -2.97 9.27
N LEU A 68 15.24 -2.37 10.31
CA LEU A 68 16.21 -3.05 11.18
C LEU A 68 15.57 -4.24 11.92
N ILE A 69 14.36 -4.08 12.45
CA ILE A 69 13.63 -5.17 13.11
C ILE A 69 13.34 -6.29 12.12
N THR A 70 12.91 -5.96 10.91
CA THR A 70 12.63 -6.93 9.84
C THR A 70 13.91 -7.66 9.41
N ALA A 71 14.99 -6.92 9.20
CA ALA A 71 16.28 -7.49 8.82
C ALA A 71 16.86 -8.41 9.92
N SER A 72 16.73 -8.02 11.20
CA SER A 72 17.16 -8.85 12.33
C SER A 72 16.42 -10.20 12.38
N HIS A 73 15.14 -10.22 11.97
CA HIS A 73 14.38 -11.47 11.86
C HIS A 73 15.00 -12.43 10.84
N PHE A 74 15.48 -11.95 9.70
CA PHE A 74 16.13 -12.78 8.68
C PHE A 74 17.54 -13.22 9.09
N CYS A 75 18.21 -12.49 9.98
CA CYS A 75 19.50 -12.88 10.56
C CYS A 75 19.34 -13.90 11.71
N SER A 76 18.14 -14.04 12.27
CA SER A 76 17.87 -14.95 13.38
C SER A 76 17.88 -16.42 12.91
N LYS A 77 18.42 -17.30 13.77
CA LYS A 77 18.47 -18.75 13.52
C LYS A 77 17.08 -19.41 13.40
N SER A 78 16.03 -18.75 13.89
CA SER A 78 14.65 -19.23 13.88
C SER A 78 13.87 -18.92 12.58
N SER A 79 14.45 -18.19 11.64
CA SER A 79 13.79 -17.86 10.37
C SER A 79 13.87 -19.01 9.38
N PHE A 80 12.73 -19.32 8.71
CA PHE A 80 12.65 -20.34 7.67
C PHE A 80 13.48 -19.96 6.42
N VAL A 81 13.52 -18.65 6.11
CA VAL A 81 14.33 -18.08 5.03
C VAL A 81 15.46 -17.28 5.64
N ARG A 82 16.69 -17.70 5.40
CA ARG A 82 17.91 -17.01 5.88
C ARG A 82 18.59 -16.29 4.72
N LEU A 83 18.98 -15.05 4.96
CA LEU A 83 19.90 -14.34 4.07
C LEU A 83 21.30 -14.97 4.17
N ARG A 84 21.58 -15.90 3.26
CA ARG A 84 22.89 -16.53 3.11
C ARG A 84 23.62 -15.85 1.97
N ARG A 85 24.90 -15.57 2.10
CA ARG A 85 25.71 -15.00 1.01
C ARG A 85 25.66 -15.84 -0.28
N SER A 86 25.44 -17.13 -0.16
CA SER A 86 25.22 -18.04 -1.30
C SER A 86 23.89 -17.79 -2.06
N ALA A 87 22.92 -17.09 -1.45
CA ALA A 87 21.64 -16.77 -2.10
C ALA A 87 21.73 -15.54 -3.04
N LEU A 88 22.87 -14.85 -3.07
CA LEU A 88 23.15 -13.73 -3.97
C LEU A 88 23.52 -14.19 -5.40
N HIS A 89 23.37 -15.47 -5.71
CA HIS A 89 23.55 -15.94 -7.08
C HIS A 89 22.36 -15.53 -7.94
N PHE A 90 22.59 -14.63 -8.88
CA PHE A 90 21.57 -14.15 -9.80
C PHE A 90 21.22 -15.23 -10.83
N ASP A 91 20.13 -15.95 -10.59
CA ASP A 91 19.56 -16.84 -11.61
C ASP A 91 18.62 -16.03 -12.52
N LYS A 92 18.99 -15.90 -13.79
CA LYS A 92 18.22 -15.17 -14.81
C LYS A 92 16.77 -15.67 -14.93
N LYS A 93 16.52 -16.96 -14.71
CA LYS A 93 15.17 -17.53 -14.77
C LYS A 93 14.28 -17.02 -13.64
N ILE A 94 14.83 -16.95 -12.42
CA ILE A 94 14.12 -16.45 -11.24
C ILE A 94 13.84 -14.94 -11.40
N VAL A 95 14.84 -14.18 -11.85
CA VAL A 95 14.68 -12.73 -12.09
C VAL A 95 13.60 -12.47 -13.14
N TRP A 96 13.60 -13.21 -14.24
CA TRP A 96 12.59 -13.08 -15.28
C TRP A 96 11.19 -13.42 -14.78
N ALA A 97 11.04 -14.47 -13.97
CA ALA A 97 9.75 -14.81 -13.35
C ALA A 97 9.25 -13.70 -12.41
N ILE A 98 10.13 -13.11 -11.60
CA ILE A 98 9.77 -11.99 -10.71
C ILE A 98 9.31 -10.76 -11.52
N ILE A 99 10.05 -10.40 -12.58
CA ILE A 99 9.70 -9.27 -13.44
C ILE A 99 8.36 -9.53 -14.15
N SER A 100 8.15 -10.73 -14.67
CA SER A 100 6.90 -11.10 -15.37
C SER A 100 5.67 -10.97 -14.46
N ILE A 101 5.79 -11.42 -13.20
CA ILE A 101 4.69 -11.29 -12.22
C ILE A 101 4.50 -9.83 -11.80
N GLY A 102 5.59 -9.08 -11.63
CA GLY A 102 5.56 -7.67 -11.23
C GLY A 102 5.07 -6.73 -12.34
N LEU A 103 5.14 -7.14 -13.61
CA LEU A 103 4.72 -6.33 -14.75
C LEU A 103 3.20 -6.06 -14.74
N ALA A 104 2.39 -7.02 -14.33
CA ALA A 104 0.94 -6.87 -14.28
C ALA A 104 0.49 -5.74 -13.33
N PRO A 105 0.86 -5.71 -12.03
CA PRO A 105 0.51 -4.60 -11.15
C PRO A 105 1.18 -3.28 -11.57
N PHE A 106 2.35 -3.31 -12.18
CA PHE A 106 3.01 -2.12 -12.72
C PHE A 106 2.18 -1.47 -13.82
N LEU A 107 1.70 -2.24 -14.80
CA LEU A 107 0.84 -1.73 -15.88
C LEU A 107 -0.48 -1.18 -15.34
N VAL A 108 -1.11 -1.86 -14.38
CA VAL A 108 -2.33 -1.37 -13.73
C VAL A 108 -2.10 -0.01 -13.07
N ASN A 109 -0.99 0.17 -12.35
CA ASN A 109 -0.67 1.46 -11.72
C ASN A 109 -0.38 2.56 -12.73
N ILE A 110 0.28 2.27 -13.86
CA ILE A 110 0.48 3.24 -14.94
C ILE A 110 -0.88 3.67 -15.52
N CYS A 111 -1.73 2.72 -15.88
CA CYS A 111 -3.06 3.02 -16.42
C CYS A 111 -3.89 3.85 -15.43
N ALA A 112 -3.88 3.50 -14.14
CA ALA A 112 -4.58 4.25 -13.11
C ALA A 112 -4.05 5.69 -12.99
N SER A 113 -2.72 5.88 -13.07
CA SER A 113 -2.10 7.21 -13.04
C SER A 113 -2.46 8.04 -14.26
N MET A 114 -2.50 7.42 -15.44
CA MET A 114 -2.91 8.10 -16.69
C MET A 114 -4.39 8.52 -16.62
N VAL A 115 -5.28 7.64 -16.15
CA VAL A 115 -6.70 7.95 -15.97
C VAL A 115 -6.86 9.10 -14.98
N ALA A 116 -6.19 9.06 -13.84
CA ALA A 116 -6.25 10.13 -12.84
C ALA A 116 -5.77 11.47 -13.40
N ALA A 117 -4.68 11.49 -14.16
CA ALA A 117 -4.17 12.70 -14.81
C ALA A 117 -5.16 13.24 -15.86
N PHE A 118 -5.75 12.35 -16.66
CA PHE A 118 -6.73 12.73 -17.68
C PHE A 118 -8.01 13.29 -17.06
N VAL A 119 -8.57 12.62 -16.03
CA VAL A 119 -9.76 13.08 -15.31
C VAL A 119 -9.50 14.44 -14.66
N ASN A 120 -8.34 14.62 -14.00
CA ASN A 120 -7.99 15.88 -13.36
C ASN A 120 -7.88 17.04 -14.40
N THR A 121 -7.27 16.76 -15.55
CA THR A 121 -7.18 17.75 -16.64
C THR A 121 -8.54 18.05 -17.26
N ALA A 122 -9.38 17.04 -17.43
CA ALA A 122 -10.74 17.22 -17.94
C ALA A 122 -11.60 18.06 -16.98
N LEU A 123 -11.53 17.80 -15.67
CA LEU A 123 -12.24 18.57 -14.66
C LEU A 123 -11.80 20.05 -14.64
N LEU A 124 -10.51 20.31 -14.80
CA LEU A 124 -9.99 21.70 -14.90
C LEU A 124 -10.46 22.40 -16.17
N ARG A 125 -10.53 21.71 -17.30
CA ARG A 125 -10.92 22.30 -18.59
C ARG A 125 -12.42 22.47 -18.76
N PHE A 126 -13.21 21.48 -18.36
CA PHE A 126 -14.65 21.40 -18.66
C PHE A 126 -15.52 21.67 -17.44
N GLY A 127 -15.00 21.55 -16.22
CA GLY A 127 -15.74 21.82 -15.00
C GLY A 127 -16.20 23.26 -14.84
N GLY A 128 -15.59 24.21 -15.57
CA GLY A 128 -15.97 25.63 -15.55
C GLY A 128 -17.01 26.05 -16.59
N SER A 129 -17.36 25.17 -17.57
CA SER A 129 -18.23 25.60 -18.68
C SER A 129 -19.72 25.29 -18.49
N GLY A 130 -20.12 24.66 -17.37
CA GLY A 130 -21.50 24.15 -17.20
C GLY A 130 -22.37 24.80 -16.14
N SER A 131 -21.90 25.73 -15.32
CA SER A 131 -22.71 26.30 -14.22
C SER A 131 -22.31 27.73 -13.92
N MET A 132 -22.79 28.67 -14.73
CA MET A 132 -22.50 30.08 -14.56
C MET A 132 -23.24 30.75 -13.37
N ASP A 133 -24.15 30.05 -12.67
CA ASP A 133 -25.11 30.73 -11.80
C ASP A 133 -25.03 30.43 -10.29
N VAL A 134 -24.13 29.57 -9.82
CA VAL A 134 -24.22 29.10 -8.42
C VAL A 134 -23.13 29.62 -7.47
N VAL A 135 -22.02 30.18 -7.95
CA VAL A 135 -20.93 30.62 -7.05
C VAL A 135 -20.40 32.01 -7.39
N GLN A 136 -21.25 33.02 -7.22
CA GLN A 136 -20.86 34.43 -7.37
C GLN A 136 -20.19 35.01 -6.11
N GLY A 137 -19.47 34.22 -5.34
CA GLY A 137 -18.81 34.67 -4.11
C GLY A 137 -17.42 34.11 -3.82
N SER A 138 -16.90 33.26 -4.65
CA SER A 138 -15.58 32.66 -4.43
C SER A 138 -14.58 33.07 -5.53
N ASN A 139 -13.50 33.75 -5.15
CA ASN A 139 -12.37 34.10 -6.03
C ASN A 139 -11.57 32.90 -6.55
N GLY A 140 -12.10 31.67 -6.50
CA GLY A 140 -11.49 30.44 -6.99
C GLY A 140 -12.06 30.04 -8.35
N ASN A 141 -11.23 29.52 -9.24
CA ASN A 141 -11.69 28.90 -10.48
C ASN A 141 -12.66 27.78 -10.18
N ILE A 142 -13.82 27.77 -10.85
CA ILE A 142 -14.86 26.74 -10.69
C ILE A 142 -14.28 25.33 -10.88
N GLY A 143 -13.30 25.18 -11.79
CA GLY A 143 -12.57 23.94 -11.99
C GLY A 143 -11.87 23.40 -10.73
N ASP A 144 -11.37 24.27 -9.86
CA ASP A 144 -10.71 23.86 -8.62
C ASP A 144 -11.69 23.25 -7.62
N ILE A 145 -12.95 23.71 -7.63
CA ILE A 145 -14.04 23.18 -6.79
C ILE A 145 -14.39 21.76 -7.23
N TYR A 146 -14.49 21.52 -8.55
CA TYR A 146 -14.75 20.18 -9.09
C TYR A 146 -13.60 19.21 -8.80
N VAL A 147 -12.35 19.66 -8.92
CA VAL A 147 -11.17 18.86 -8.54
C VAL A 147 -11.19 18.55 -7.05
N GLY A 148 -11.55 19.51 -6.21
CA GLY A 148 -11.71 19.31 -4.76
C GLY A 148 -12.79 18.28 -4.42
N ALA A 149 -13.96 18.40 -5.01
CA ALA A 149 -15.07 17.47 -4.83
C ALA A 149 -14.71 16.05 -5.29
N TYR A 150 -14.10 15.92 -6.46
CA TYR A 150 -13.57 14.65 -6.95
C TYR A 150 -12.53 14.06 -5.99
N GLY A 151 -11.64 14.90 -5.45
CA GLY A 151 -10.63 14.48 -4.47
C GLY A 151 -11.24 13.90 -3.21
N ILE A 152 -12.34 14.48 -2.71
CA ILE A 152 -13.07 13.97 -1.53
C ILE A 152 -13.74 12.63 -1.86
N ALA A 153 -14.48 12.56 -2.98
CA ALA A 153 -15.12 11.32 -3.41
C ALA A 153 -14.10 10.19 -3.60
N ASN A 154 -12.96 10.49 -4.24
CA ASN A 154 -11.90 9.52 -4.44
C ASN A 154 -11.28 9.01 -3.13
N ARG A 155 -11.20 9.84 -2.09
CA ARG A 155 -10.73 9.41 -0.76
C ARG A 155 -11.67 8.37 -0.12
N VAL A 156 -12.98 8.53 -0.27
CA VAL A 156 -13.96 7.54 0.22
C VAL A 156 -13.78 6.21 -0.51
N VAL A 157 -13.66 6.26 -1.84
CA VAL A 157 -13.40 5.05 -2.66
C VAL A 157 -12.09 4.38 -2.26
N LEU A 158 -11.02 5.15 -2.03
CA LEU A 158 -9.72 4.61 -1.60
C LEU A 158 -9.80 3.90 -0.24
N LEU A 159 -10.62 4.37 0.70
CA LEU A 159 -10.82 3.67 1.98
C LEU A 159 -11.41 2.26 1.76
N LEU A 160 -12.40 2.13 0.89
CA LEU A 160 -13.00 0.84 0.55
C LEU A 160 -11.98 -0.09 -0.14
N ILE A 161 -11.23 0.46 -1.08
CA ILE A 161 -10.17 -0.27 -1.78
C ILE A 161 -9.11 -0.76 -0.78
N MET A 162 -8.71 0.05 0.22
CA MET A 162 -7.73 -0.36 1.24
C MET A 162 -8.20 -1.56 2.06
N VAL A 163 -9.50 -1.65 2.39
CA VAL A 163 -10.05 -2.81 3.11
C VAL A 163 -9.98 -4.06 2.24
N ILE A 164 -10.37 -3.97 0.97
CA ILE A 164 -10.28 -5.08 0.01
C ILE A 164 -8.82 -5.51 -0.22
N GLN A 165 -7.89 -4.56 -0.33
CA GLN A 165 -6.46 -4.84 -0.43
C GLN A 165 -5.94 -5.59 0.81
N GLY A 166 -6.40 -5.23 2.00
CA GLY A 166 -6.07 -5.94 3.24
C GLY A 166 -6.51 -7.41 3.20
N LEU A 167 -7.72 -7.70 2.69
CA LEU A 167 -8.20 -9.07 2.50
C LEU A 167 -7.35 -9.84 1.50
N ASN A 168 -6.99 -9.23 0.37
CA ASN A 168 -6.14 -9.85 -0.65
C ASN A 168 -4.75 -10.17 -0.08
N GLN A 169 -4.15 -9.27 0.68
CA GLN A 169 -2.86 -9.51 1.33
C GLN A 169 -2.92 -10.64 2.36
N GLY A 170 -4.06 -10.79 3.07
CA GLY A 170 -4.28 -11.91 4.00
C GLY A 170 -4.46 -13.25 3.28
N MET A 171 -5.07 -13.25 2.09
CA MET A 171 -5.30 -14.46 1.30
C MET A 171 -4.01 -15.01 0.67
N GLN A 172 -3.11 -14.13 0.20
CA GLN A 172 -1.89 -14.52 -0.55
C GLN A 172 -1.06 -15.62 0.13
N PRO A 173 -0.67 -15.52 1.42
CA PRO A 173 0.12 -16.57 2.08
C PRO A 173 -0.66 -17.88 2.24
N ILE A 174 -1.97 -17.82 2.44
CA ILE A 174 -2.82 -19.02 2.58
C ILE A 174 -2.88 -19.76 1.25
N VAL A 175 -3.11 -19.03 0.16
CA VAL A 175 -3.14 -19.60 -1.20
C VAL A 175 -1.77 -20.15 -1.57
N GLY A 176 -0.70 -19.37 -1.39
CA GLY A 176 0.66 -19.79 -1.74
C GLY A 176 1.09 -21.07 -1.04
N TYR A 177 0.87 -21.17 0.28
CA TYR A 177 1.21 -22.35 1.07
C TYR A 177 0.40 -23.59 0.66
N ASN A 178 -0.93 -23.46 0.51
CA ASN A 178 -1.80 -24.59 0.15
C ASN A 178 -1.62 -25.02 -1.31
N TYR A 179 -1.31 -24.09 -2.20
CA TYR A 179 -0.98 -24.39 -3.59
C TYR A 179 0.30 -25.20 -3.70
N GLY A 180 1.37 -24.80 -2.99
CA GLY A 180 2.62 -25.56 -2.92
C GLY A 180 2.45 -26.96 -2.30
N ALA A 181 1.51 -27.10 -1.35
CA ALA A 181 1.14 -28.37 -0.74
C ALA A 181 0.14 -29.20 -1.58
N LYS A 182 -0.20 -28.76 -2.81
CA LYS A 182 -1.17 -29.39 -3.73
C LYS A 182 -2.58 -29.59 -3.15
N LYS A 183 -2.95 -28.81 -2.13
CA LYS A 183 -4.28 -28.84 -1.47
C LYS A 183 -5.24 -27.85 -2.13
N TYR A 184 -5.63 -28.13 -3.36
CA TYR A 184 -6.43 -27.24 -4.21
C TYR A 184 -7.82 -26.92 -3.62
N ASP A 185 -8.43 -27.82 -2.86
CA ASP A 185 -9.73 -27.56 -2.24
C ASP A 185 -9.66 -26.43 -1.21
N ARG A 186 -8.56 -26.34 -0.44
CA ARG A 186 -8.34 -25.24 0.50
C ARG A 186 -8.09 -23.92 -0.23
N VAL A 187 -7.37 -23.96 -1.35
CA VAL A 187 -7.14 -22.78 -2.20
C VAL A 187 -8.47 -22.25 -2.72
N ARG A 188 -9.33 -23.13 -3.28
CA ARG A 188 -10.67 -22.74 -3.77
C ARG A 188 -11.53 -22.15 -2.66
N ARG A 189 -11.56 -22.77 -1.47
CA ARG A 189 -12.33 -22.26 -0.34
C ARG A 189 -11.84 -20.88 0.11
N ALA A 190 -10.52 -20.67 0.22
CA ALA A 190 -9.94 -19.37 0.55
C ALA A 190 -10.33 -18.31 -0.49
N LEU A 191 -10.25 -18.64 -1.79
CA LEU A 191 -10.62 -17.76 -2.88
C LEU A 191 -12.10 -17.34 -2.80
N TYR A 192 -13.02 -18.31 -2.70
CA TYR A 192 -14.46 -18.02 -2.61
C TYR A 192 -14.81 -17.18 -1.38
N THR A 193 -14.20 -17.48 -0.22
CA THR A 193 -14.41 -16.68 0.99
C THR A 193 -13.95 -15.24 0.79
N THR A 194 -12.78 -15.04 0.20
CA THR A 194 -12.26 -13.68 -0.05
C THR A 194 -13.11 -12.92 -1.06
N ILE A 195 -13.59 -13.58 -2.12
CA ILE A 195 -14.49 -12.97 -3.10
C ILE A 195 -15.81 -12.58 -2.41
N ALA A 196 -16.42 -13.48 -1.64
CA ALA A 196 -17.68 -13.20 -0.94
C ALA A 196 -17.56 -12.01 0.02
N CYS A 197 -16.48 -11.98 0.83
CA CYS A 197 -16.20 -10.86 1.72
C CYS A 197 -15.95 -9.55 0.92
N GLY A 198 -15.19 -9.62 -0.18
CA GLY A 198 -14.91 -8.45 -1.03
C GLY A 198 -16.18 -7.87 -1.66
N VAL A 199 -17.07 -8.75 -2.18
CA VAL A 199 -18.37 -8.35 -2.73
C VAL A 199 -19.25 -7.72 -1.64
N ALA A 200 -19.32 -8.31 -0.45
CA ALA A 200 -20.10 -7.76 0.65
C ALA A 200 -19.62 -6.35 1.05
N ILE A 201 -18.29 -6.15 1.16
CA ILE A 201 -17.71 -4.83 1.47
C ILE A 201 -17.99 -3.82 0.35
N ALA A 202 -17.84 -4.23 -0.91
CA ALA A 202 -18.09 -3.37 -2.05
C ALA A 202 -19.59 -2.98 -2.13
N SER A 203 -20.50 -3.91 -1.82
CA SER A 203 -21.95 -3.65 -1.79
C SER A 203 -22.32 -2.65 -0.69
N VAL A 204 -21.73 -2.78 0.50
CA VAL A 204 -21.92 -1.78 1.58
C VAL A 204 -21.39 -0.42 1.16
N GLY A 205 -20.23 -0.38 0.51
CA GLY A 205 -19.66 0.88 0.02
C GLY A 205 -20.43 1.52 -1.13
N TRP A 206 -21.25 0.76 -1.85
CA TRP A 206 -22.12 1.31 -2.90
C TRP A 206 -23.40 1.94 -2.33
N VAL A 207 -23.83 1.49 -1.16
CA VAL A 207 -25.05 2.01 -0.48
C VAL A 207 -24.74 3.28 0.34
N LEU A 208 -23.47 3.50 0.76
CA LEU A 208 -23.00 4.68 1.49
C LEU A 208 -22.69 5.86 0.55
#